data_98895b1926ed16d5a8ab1656c8cc7926
#
_entry.id   98895b1926ed16d5a8ab1656c8cc7926
#
_cell.length_a   1.000
_cell.length_b   1.000
_cell.length_c   1.000
_cell.angle_alpha   90.00
_cell.angle_beta   90.00
_cell.angle_gamma   90.00
#
_symmetry.space_group_name_H-M   'P 1'
#
loop_
_entity.id
_entity.type
_entity.pdbx_description
1 polymer ?
#
loop_
_entity_poly.entity_id
_entity_poly.type
_entity_poly.pdbx_seq_one_letter_code
_entity_poly.pdbx_strand_id
1 'polypeptide(L)'
;KDKEECAKMIHEGRWSEFIREVPIRKGDFVSIVPGTVHAIKAGVMLLETQQNSDITYRVYDYDRLSNGRKRELHIEKSIDVINAPASPAQDSIHNFANVRKNKPVLMEKSAYYKVWKLVVEDGSELQLSREKDFDSSYLLASVVAGSGYINDTAIKKGDHFIVTNECDSLSFSGDMEIILSAQI
;
A
#
# COMPACT_ATOMS: atom_id res chain seq x y z
N LYS A 1 -4.33 -21.35 13.68
CA LYS A 1 -5.41 -22.03 12.94
C LYS A 1 -4.82 -22.59 11.65
N ASP A 2 -5.11 -23.83 11.40
CA ASP A 2 -4.76 -24.48 10.13
C ASP A 2 -5.81 -24.16 9.04
N LYS A 3 -5.61 -24.70 7.85
CA LYS A 3 -6.48 -24.41 6.70
C LYS A 3 -7.88 -25.02 6.86
N GLU A 4 -8.01 -26.19 7.49
CA GLU A 4 -9.29 -26.84 7.74
C GLU A 4 -10.13 -26.04 8.74
N GLU A 5 -9.51 -25.59 9.80
CA GLU A 5 -10.16 -24.75 10.81
C GLU A 5 -10.60 -23.40 10.19
N CYS A 6 -9.76 -22.78 9.35
CA CYS A 6 -10.12 -21.58 8.60
C CYS A 6 -11.32 -21.80 7.69
N ALA A 7 -11.34 -22.89 6.90
CA ALA A 7 -12.43 -23.24 6.02
C ALA A 7 -13.75 -23.43 6.79
N LYS A 8 -13.71 -24.17 7.92
CA LYS A 8 -14.86 -24.37 8.79
C LYS A 8 -15.43 -23.05 9.31
N MET A 9 -14.57 -22.14 9.79
CA MET A 9 -15.02 -20.83 10.30
C MET A 9 -15.66 -19.97 9.20
N ILE A 10 -15.12 -20.03 7.99
CA ILE A 10 -15.65 -19.29 6.83
C ILE A 10 -17.05 -19.83 6.47
N HIS A 11 -17.22 -21.13 6.35
CA HIS A 11 -18.52 -21.75 6.02
C HIS A 11 -19.56 -21.52 7.11
N GLU A 12 -19.16 -21.48 8.38
CA GLU A 12 -20.04 -21.22 9.51
C GLU A 12 -20.29 -19.72 9.76
N GLY A 13 -19.63 -18.83 9.00
CA GLY A 13 -19.77 -17.37 9.18
C GLY A 13 -19.19 -16.83 10.49
N ARG A 14 -18.25 -17.52 11.11
CA ARG A 14 -17.64 -17.15 12.39
C ARG A 14 -16.54 -16.10 12.23
N TRP A 15 -16.91 -14.97 11.63
CA TRP A 15 -15.98 -13.91 11.24
C TRP A 15 -15.21 -13.30 12.40
N SER A 16 -15.87 -13.11 13.55
CA SER A 16 -15.24 -12.54 14.76
C SER A 16 -14.15 -13.44 15.36
N GLU A 17 -14.22 -14.75 15.13
CA GLU A 17 -13.21 -15.70 15.56
C GLU A 17 -12.13 -15.89 14.49
N PHE A 18 -12.49 -15.72 13.21
CA PHE A 18 -11.61 -15.91 12.07
C PHE A 18 -10.68 -14.72 11.88
N ILE A 19 -11.23 -13.49 11.86
CA ILE A 19 -10.51 -12.24 11.59
C ILE A 19 -10.11 -11.58 12.91
N ARG A 20 -8.84 -11.24 13.05
CA ARG A 20 -8.35 -10.39 14.14
C ARG A 20 -8.37 -8.93 13.72
N GLU A 21 -8.67 -8.04 14.64
CA GLU A 21 -8.53 -6.61 14.45
C GLU A 21 -7.11 -6.18 14.82
N VAL A 22 -6.51 -5.37 13.96
CA VAL A 22 -5.16 -4.85 14.15
C VAL A 22 -5.24 -3.33 14.15
N PRO A 23 -4.93 -2.66 15.28
CA PRO A 23 -4.90 -1.21 15.32
C PRO A 23 -3.74 -0.68 14.48
N ILE A 24 -4.02 0.32 13.66
CA ILE A 24 -3.04 1.02 12.84
C ILE A 24 -3.07 2.51 13.13
N ARG A 25 -1.97 3.21 12.83
CA ARG A 25 -1.81 4.63 13.04
C ARG A 25 -1.09 5.29 11.86
N LYS A 26 -1.12 6.61 11.81
CA LYS A 26 -0.39 7.38 10.79
C LYS A 26 1.07 6.97 10.72
N GLY A 27 1.54 6.71 9.50
CA GLY A 27 2.90 6.27 9.22
C GLY A 27 3.10 4.76 9.19
N ASP A 28 2.08 3.97 9.55
CA ASP A 28 2.16 2.52 9.39
C ASP A 28 2.11 2.15 7.90
N PHE A 29 3.02 1.28 7.54
CA PHE A 29 3.04 0.55 6.28
C PHE A 29 2.68 -0.91 6.57
N VAL A 30 1.72 -1.43 5.83
CA VAL A 30 1.25 -2.81 6.00
C VAL A 30 1.53 -3.59 4.73
N SER A 31 2.44 -4.55 4.81
CA SER A 31 2.72 -5.48 3.71
C SER A 31 1.72 -6.63 3.74
N ILE A 32 0.90 -6.75 2.69
CA ILE A 32 -0.12 -7.79 2.56
C ILE A 32 0.25 -8.70 1.40
N VAL A 33 0.76 -9.88 1.75
CA VAL A 33 1.11 -10.89 0.74
C VAL A 33 -0.15 -11.59 0.19
N PRO A 34 -0.14 -12.06 -1.07
CA PRO A 34 -1.24 -12.83 -1.64
C PRO A 34 -1.67 -13.99 -0.72
N GLY A 35 -2.98 -14.26 -0.64
CA GLY A 35 -3.54 -15.26 0.26
C GLY A 35 -3.80 -14.79 1.69
N THR A 36 -3.48 -13.53 2.02
CA THR A 36 -3.84 -12.93 3.31
C THR A 36 -5.25 -12.38 3.27
N VAL A 37 -6.15 -12.92 4.11
CA VAL A 37 -7.50 -12.37 4.26
C VAL A 37 -7.41 -11.07 5.05
N HIS A 38 -7.89 -9.99 4.44
CA HIS A 38 -7.81 -8.65 5.02
C HIS A 38 -9.03 -7.79 4.68
N ALA A 39 -9.30 -6.80 5.50
CA ALA A 39 -10.30 -5.77 5.24
C ALA A 39 -9.91 -4.46 5.91
N ILE A 40 -10.33 -3.36 5.31
CA ILE A 40 -10.13 -2.02 5.84
C ILE A 40 -11.41 -1.60 6.56
N LYS A 41 -11.32 -1.26 7.85
CA LYS A 41 -12.46 -0.79 8.65
C LYS A 41 -12.65 0.71 8.48
N ALA A 42 -13.83 1.20 8.88
CA ALA A 42 -14.15 2.61 8.89
C ALA A 42 -13.15 3.44 9.73
N GLY A 43 -12.95 4.70 9.35
CA GLY A 43 -12.06 5.64 10.04
C GLY A 43 -10.59 5.56 9.58
N VAL A 44 -10.28 4.74 8.59
CA VAL A 44 -8.94 4.62 8.01
C VAL A 44 -8.91 5.28 6.63
N MET A 45 -7.88 6.09 6.40
CA MET A 45 -7.47 6.56 5.07
C MET A 45 -6.08 5.99 4.78
N LEU A 46 -5.93 5.36 3.64
CA LEU A 46 -4.67 4.76 3.22
C LEU A 46 -4.40 5.02 1.73
N LEU A 47 -3.13 4.89 1.37
CA LEU A 47 -2.69 4.74 -0.02
C LEU A 47 -2.40 3.26 -0.25
N GLU A 48 -3.06 2.66 -1.22
CA GLU A 48 -2.83 1.27 -1.60
C GLU A 48 -1.92 1.23 -2.84
N THR A 49 -0.76 0.59 -2.69
CA THR A 49 0.12 0.22 -3.79
C THR A 49 0.02 -1.28 -3.96
N GLN A 50 -0.51 -1.72 -5.08
CA GLN A 50 -0.74 -3.14 -5.32
C GLN A 50 -0.12 -3.60 -6.64
N GLN A 51 0.19 -4.89 -6.70
CA GLN A 51 0.54 -5.53 -7.96
C GLN A 51 -0.66 -5.47 -8.92
N ASN A 52 -0.42 -5.22 -10.20
CA ASN A 52 -1.48 -5.19 -11.22
C ASN A 52 -2.09 -6.60 -11.38
N SER A 53 -3.29 -6.79 -10.85
CA SER A 53 -4.08 -8.03 -10.96
C SER A 53 -5.56 -7.68 -10.90
N ASP A 54 -6.35 -8.29 -11.76
CA ASP A 54 -7.81 -8.20 -11.77
C ASP A 54 -8.48 -9.31 -10.94
N ILE A 55 -7.69 -10.20 -10.34
CA ILE A 55 -8.20 -11.33 -9.56
C ILE A 55 -8.38 -10.92 -8.10
N THR A 56 -9.64 -10.82 -7.68
CA THR A 56 -10.03 -10.62 -6.29
C THR A 56 -10.96 -11.75 -5.86
N TYR A 57 -10.54 -12.53 -4.87
CA TYR A 57 -11.43 -13.50 -4.23
C TYR A 57 -12.06 -12.89 -3.00
N ARG A 58 -13.37 -12.68 -3.06
CA ARG A 58 -14.14 -12.08 -1.97
C ARG A 58 -14.73 -13.17 -1.09
N VAL A 59 -14.25 -13.23 0.15
CA VAL A 59 -14.70 -14.25 1.12
C VAL A 59 -15.89 -13.76 1.95
N TYR A 60 -15.99 -12.44 2.19
CA TYR A 60 -17.07 -11.80 2.94
C TYR A 60 -17.24 -10.35 2.48
N ASP A 61 -18.46 -9.84 2.49
CA ASP A 61 -18.76 -8.48 2.04
C ASP A 61 -19.74 -7.70 2.93
N TYR A 62 -19.93 -8.13 4.16
CA TYR A 62 -20.81 -7.47 5.14
C TYR A 62 -22.24 -7.29 4.63
N ASP A 63 -22.72 -8.17 3.74
CA ASP A 63 -24.02 -8.09 3.07
C ASP A 63 -24.31 -6.78 2.32
N ARG A 64 -23.27 -6.04 1.96
CA ARG A 64 -23.41 -4.77 1.24
C ARG A 64 -24.03 -4.97 -0.13
N LEU A 65 -24.85 -4.01 -0.52
CA LEU A 65 -25.43 -3.96 -1.86
C LEU A 65 -24.60 -3.03 -2.76
N SER A 66 -24.28 -3.50 -3.95
CA SER A 66 -23.74 -2.70 -5.04
C SER A 66 -24.77 -2.67 -6.16
N ASN A 67 -25.28 -1.50 -6.52
CA ASN A 67 -26.37 -1.35 -7.49
C ASN A 67 -27.62 -2.22 -7.16
N GLY A 68 -27.98 -2.31 -5.89
CA GLY A 68 -29.15 -3.08 -5.42
C GLY A 68 -28.95 -4.59 -5.35
N ARG A 69 -27.75 -5.10 -5.62
CA ARG A 69 -27.43 -6.52 -5.58
C ARG A 69 -26.24 -6.81 -4.68
N LYS A 70 -26.22 -7.96 -4.01
CA LYS A 70 -25.02 -8.44 -3.30
C LYS A 70 -23.92 -8.73 -4.29
N ARG A 71 -22.67 -8.42 -3.93
CA ARG A 71 -21.51 -8.80 -4.72
C ARG A 71 -21.27 -10.29 -4.61
N GLU A 72 -20.74 -10.88 -5.66
CA GLU A 72 -20.40 -12.31 -5.69
C GLU A 72 -19.31 -12.61 -4.64
N LEU A 73 -19.48 -13.74 -3.95
CA LEU A 73 -18.48 -14.30 -3.04
C LEU A 73 -17.80 -15.50 -3.71
N HIS A 74 -16.52 -15.67 -3.44
CA HIS A 74 -15.69 -16.71 -4.04
C HIS A 74 -15.15 -17.64 -2.92
N ILE A 75 -16.05 -18.21 -2.12
CA ILE A 75 -15.73 -18.93 -0.88
C ILE A 75 -14.67 -20.01 -1.11
N GLU A 76 -14.95 -20.98 -2.00
CA GLU A 76 -14.04 -22.10 -2.23
C GLU A 76 -12.68 -21.64 -2.78
N LYS A 77 -12.69 -20.75 -3.77
CA LYS A 77 -11.44 -20.17 -4.31
C LYS A 77 -10.64 -19.40 -3.26
N SER A 78 -11.34 -18.71 -2.35
CA SER A 78 -10.68 -18.02 -1.23
C SER A 78 -10.02 -19.02 -0.28
N ILE A 79 -10.72 -20.12 0.07
CA ILE A 79 -10.18 -21.18 0.91
C ILE A 79 -8.96 -21.82 0.26
N ASP A 80 -9.00 -22.05 -1.05
CA ASP A 80 -7.88 -22.66 -1.79
C ASP A 80 -6.59 -21.87 -1.68
N VAL A 81 -6.67 -20.51 -1.67
CA VAL A 81 -5.50 -19.64 -1.70
C VAL A 81 -5.12 -19.06 -0.34
N ILE A 82 -5.90 -19.27 0.72
CA ILE A 82 -5.61 -18.74 2.05
C ILE A 82 -4.29 -19.28 2.58
N ASN A 83 -3.46 -18.36 3.10
CA ASN A 83 -2.27 -18.69 3.86
C ASN A 83 -2.67 -19.04 5.32
N ALA A 84 -2.49 -20.29 5.69
CA ALA A 84 -2.73 -20.78 7.04
C ALA A 84 -1.58 -21.71 7.50
N PRO A 85 -1.07 -21.54 8.73
CA PRO A 85 -1.47 -20.52 9.70
C PRO A 85 -1.07 -19.11 9.28
N ALA A 86 -1.85 -18.10 9.71
CA ALA A 86 -1.54 -16.71 9.44
C ALA A 86 -0.28 -16.27 10.20
N SER A 87 0.58 -15.50 9.54
CA SER A 87 1.74 -14.87 10.19
C SER A 87 1.31 -13.87 11.27
N PRO A 88 2.16 -13.62 12.28
CA PRO A 88 1.94 -12.55 13.24
C PRO A 88 1.79 -11.19 12.55
N ALA A 89 0.84 -10.35 12.98
CA ALA A 89 0.59 -9.05 12.34
C ALA A 89 1.80 -8.12 12.39
N GLN A 90 2.57 -8.18 13.48
CA GLN A 90 3.78 -7.37 13.67
C GLN A 90 4.85 -7.61 12.60
N ASP A 91 4.86 -8.78 11.97
CA ASP A 91 5.84 -9.11 10.94
C ASP A 91 5.56 -8.38 9.60
N SER A 92 4.31 -7.91 9.46
CA SER A 92 3.83 -7.22 8.25
C SER A 92 3.62 -5.72 8.44
N ILE A 93 3.82 -5.19 9.66
CA ILE A 93 3.53 -3.78 9.97
C ILE A 93 4.80 -3.09 10.43
N HIS A 94 5.20 -2.05 9.70
CA HIS A 94 6.35 -1.23 10.00
C HIS A 94 5.94 0.24 10.04
N ASN A 95 6.42 1.02 11.02
CA ASN A 95 6.07 2.43 11.11
C ASN A 95 7.15 3.31 10.50
N PHE A 96 6.75 4.14 9.54
CA PHE A 96 7.57 5.11 8.81
C PHE A 96 7.16 6.56 9.10
N ALA A 97 6.60 6.85 10.28
CA ALA A 97 6.24 8.23 10.65
C ALA A 97 7.48 9.12 10.74
N ASN A 98 8.55 8.61 11.34
CA ASN A 98 9.78 9.36 11.61
C ASN A 98 10.92 8.84 10.72
N VAL A 99 10.84 9.07 9.43
CA VAL A 99 11.89 8.72 8.48
C VAL A 99 12.89 9.87 8.31
N ARG A 100 14.08 9.53 7.82
CA ARG A 100 15.08 10.54 7.44
C ARG A 100 14.51 11.42 6.33
N LYS A 101 14.63 12.76 6.54
CA LYS A 101 14.19 13.77 5.58
C LYS A 101 15.20 13.94 4.44
N ASN A 102 14.72 14.45 3.32
CA ASN A 102 15.50 14.77 2.12
C ASN A 102 16.31 13.59 1.59
N LYS A 103 15.78 12.39 1.78
CA LYS A 103 16.34 11.15 1.22
C LYS A 103 15.22 10.12 1.05
N PRO A 104 15.18 9.40 -0.09
CA PRO A 104 14.27 8.27 -0.26
C PRO A 104 14.54 7.18 0.79
N VAL A 105 13.50 6.73 1.45
CA VAL A 105 13.55 5.63 2.42
C VAL A 105 12.76 4.46 1.86
N LEU A 106 13.43 3.35 1.59
CA LEU A 106 12.81 2.13 1.10
C LEU A 106 11.88 1.55 2.18
N MET A 107 10.60 1.40 1.84
CA MET A 107 9.59 0.83 2.72
C MET A 107 9.37 -0.66 2.42
N GLU A 108 9.38 -1.02 1.14
CA GLU A 108 9.13 -2.39 0.67
C GLU A 108 9.96 -2.69 -0.57
N LYS A 109 10.45 -3.91 -0.63
CA LYS A 109 11.04 -4.51 -1.83
C LYS A 109 10.52 -5.93 -1.97
N SER A 110 9.51 -6.09 -2.79
CA SER A 110 8.98 -7.40 -3.17
C SER A 110 9.73 -7.98 -4.38
N ALA A 111 9.28 -9.11 -4.88
CA ALA A 111 9.79 -9.66 -6.15
C ALA A 111 9.30 -8.89 -7.39
N TYR A 112 8.32 -7.99 -7.23
CA TYR A 112 7.60 -7.35 -8.34
C TYR A 112 7.69 -5.84 -8.35
N TYR A 113 7.84 -5.22 -7.17
CA TYR A 113 7.85 -3.76 -7.03
C TYR A 113 8.64 -3.31 -5.80
N LYS A 114 9.02 -2.04 -5.82
CA LYS A 114 9.61 -1.32 -4.70
C LYS A 114 8.71 -0.16 -4.29
N VAL A 115 8.70 0.18 -3.01
CA VAL A 115 7.98 1.35 -2.47
C VAL A 115 8.93 2.18 -1.62
N TRP A 116 8.95 3.49 -1.81
CA TRP A 116 9.74 4.42 -1.00
C TRP A 116 8.84 5.51 -0.41
N LYS A 117 9.24 5.99 0.73
CA LYS A 117 8.79 7.26 1.30
C LYS A 117 9.86 8.32 1.13
N LEU A 118 9.46 9.49 0.65
CA LEU A 118 10.26 10.69 0.58
C LEU A 118 9.58 11.79 1.39
N VAL A 119 10.30 12.34 2.36
CA VAL A 119 9.89 13.55 3.09
C VAL A 119 10.82 14.67 2.66
N VAL A 120 10.26 15.66 1.97
CA VAL A 120 10.95 16.91 1.61
C VAL A 120 10.63 17.93 2.68
N GLU A 121 11.65 18.60 3.19
CA GLU A 121 11.51 19.65 4.20
C GLU A 121 11.68 21.02 3.57
N ASP A 122 10.84 21.95 3.97
CA ASP A 122 10.85 23.33 3.44
C ASP A 122 12.23 24.01 3.60
N GLY A 123 12.60 24.79 2.59
CA GLY A 123 13.93 25.43 2.49
C GLY A 123 15.03 24.53 1.93
N SER A 124 14.71 23.28 1.60
CA SER A 124 15.64 22.35 0.94
C SER A 124 15.29 22.24 -0.55
N GLU A 125 16.29 22.36 -1.40
CA GLU A 125 16.22 21.92 -2.78
C GLU A 125 16.90 20.55 -2.86
N LEU A 126 16.08 19.50 -3.04
CA LEU A 126 16.55 18.13 -3.09
C LEU A 126 16.68 17.67 -4.53
N GLN A 127 17.90 17.34 -4.93
CA GLN A 127 18.17 16.77 -6.24
C GLN A 127 18.32 15.26 -6.14
N LEU A 128 17.53 14.54 -6.90
CA LEU A 128 17.57 13.08 -7.02
C LEU A 128 17.67 12.66 -8.48
N SER A 129 18.19 11.47 -8.71
CA SER A 129 18.18 10.82 -10.00
C SER A 129 17.22 9.64 -9.97
N ARG A 130 16.31 9.56 -10.92
CA ARG A 130 15.39 8.42 -11.02
C ARG A 130 16.16 7.10 -11.13
N GLU A 131 17.19 7.07 -11.94
CA GLU A 131 18.01 5.88 -12.17
C GLU A 131 18.87 5.55 -10.95
N LYS A 132 19.65 6.52 -10.43
CA LYS A 132 20.60 6.26 -9.34
C LYS A 132 19.95 6.03 -7.99
N ASP A 133 18.90 6.81 -7.65
CA ASP A 133 18.29 6.79 -6.32
C ASP A 133 17.17 5.75 -6.21
N PHE A 134 16.54 5.39 -7.34
CA PHE A 134 15.40 4.47 -7.34
C PHE A 134 15.61 3.19 -8.17
N ASP A 135 16.63 3.17 -9.05
CA ASP A 135 16.91 2.02 -9.93
C ASP A 135 15.64 1.57 -10.65
N SER A 136 15.03 2.51 -11.38
CA SER A 136 13.75 2.29 -12.06
C SER A 136 13.64 3.08 -13.36
N SER A 137 12.93 2.52 -14.33
CA SER A 137 12.62 3.19 -15.59
C SER A 137 11.49 4.22 -15.49
N TYR A 138 10.65 4.14 -14.43
CA TYR A 138 9.59 5.12 -14.16
C TYR A 138 9.26 5.09 -12.67
N LEU A 139 8.59 6.13 -12.18
CA LEU A 139 8.06 6.15 -10.82
C LEU A 139 6.59 6.55 -10.83
N LEU A 140 5.78 5.83 -10.07
CA LEU A 140 4.45 6.27 -9.68
C LEU A 140 4.58 7.04 -8.38
N ALA A 141 4.03 8.25 -8.34
CA ALA A 141 4.16 9.16 -7.21
C ALA A 141 2.80 9.59 -6.68
N SER A 142 2.68 9.67 -5.36
CA SER A 142 1.49 10.12 -4.66
C SER A 142 1.88 11.06 -3.53
N VAL A 143 1.41 12.30 -3.56
CA VAL A 143 1.62 13.26 -2.47
C VAL A 143 0.62 12.98 -1.36
N VAL A 144 1.09 12.50 -0.22
CA VAL A 144 0.23 12.09 0.92
C VAL A 144 0.08 13.18 1.98
N ALA A 145 1.00 14.18 2.00
CA ALA A 145 0.88 15.35 2.87
C ALA A 145 1.64 16.53 2.27
N GLY A 146 1.23 17.75 2.64
CA GLY A 146 1.92 18.99 2.27
C GLY A 146 1.77 19.40 0.81
N SER A 147 2.68 20.25 0.35
CA SER A 147 2.75 20.77 -1.02
C SER A 147 4.16 21.26 -1.35
N GLY A 148 4.43 21.38 -2.64
CA GLY A 148 5.74 21.86 -3.12
C GLY A 148 5.82 21.78 -4.63
N TYR A 149 7.02 21.54 -5.11
CA TYR A 149 7.30 21.42 -6.53
C TYR A 149 8.12 20.15 -6.81
N ILE A 150 7.86 19.54 -7.95
CA ILE A 150 8.77 18.61 -8.62
C ILE A 150 9.17 19.25 -9.92
N ASN A 151 10.47 19.54 -10.08
CA ASN A 151 10.97 20.41 -11.14
C ASN A 151 10.16 21.73 -11.14
N ASP A 152 9.56 22.13 -12.26
CA ASP A 152 8.75 23.35 -12.37
C ASP A 152 7.25 23.09 -12.13
N THR A 153 6.86 21.90 -11.74
CA THR A 153 5.45 21.50 -11.58
C THR A 153 5.03 21.58 -10.11
N ALA A 154 4.05 22.43 -9.82
CA ALA A 154 3.46 22.52 -8.47
C ALA A 154 2.64 21.27 -8.17
N ILE A 155 2.85 20.68 -6.99
CA ILE A 155 2.16 19.49 -6.49
C ILE A 155 1.68 19.68 -5.06
N LYS A 156 0.60 18.99 -4.69
CA LYS A 156 -0.01 19.07 -3.36
C LYS A 156 -0.61 17.74 -2.95
N LYS A 157 -0.97 17.63 -1.68
CA LYS A 157 -1.66 16.45 -1.14
C LYS A 157 -2.85 16.05 -2.02
N GLY A 158 -2.88 14.77 -2.39
CA GLY A 158 -3.89 14.17 -3.25
C GLY A 158 -3.50 14.12 -4.73
N ASP A 159 -2.40 14.75 -5.13
CA ASP A 159 -1.91 14.64 -6.51
C ASP A 159 -1.21 13.29 -6.70
N HIS A 160 -1.48 12.68 -7.86
CA HIS A 160 -0.88 11.45 -8.32
C HIS A 160 -0.31 11.67 -9.72
N PHE A 161 0.92 11.23 -9.94
CA PHE A 161 1.58 11.44 -11.23
C PHE A 161 2.59 10.33 -11.53
N ILE A 162 3.05 10.31 -12.76
CA ILE A 162 4.07 9.39 -13.26
C ILE A 162 5.30 10.21 -13.64
N VAL A 163 6.46 9.82 -13.12
CA VAL A 163 7.76 10.26 -13.61
C VAL A 163 8.19 9.25 -14.67
N THR A 164 8.29 9.72 -15.92
CA THR A 164 8.64 8.87 -17.05
C THR A 164 10.16 8.70 -17.19
N ASN A 165 10.58 7.80 -18.07
CA ASN A 165 11.99 7.56 -18.37
C ASN A 165 12.69 8.76 -19.03
N GLU A 166 11.96 9.71 -19.59
CA GLU A 166 12.49 10.94 -20.16
C GLU A 166 12.99 11.94 -19.11
N CYS A 167 12.54 11.77 -17.85
CA CYS A 167 12.90 12.62 -16.74
C CYS A 167 13.79 11.85 -15.74
N ASP A 168 15.10 12.01 -15.82
CA ASP A 168 16.04 11.40 -14.88
C ASP A 168 16.35 12.33 -13.69
N SER A 169 16.51 13.63 -13.93
CA SER A 169 16.79 14.61 -12.87
C SER A 169 15.50 15.09 -12.22
N LEU A 170 15.38 14.91 -10.92
CA LEU A 170 14.23 15.26 -10.10
C LEU A 170 14.65 16.29 -9.06
N SER A 171 14.16 17.53 -9.19
CA SER A 171 14.31 18.58 -8.19
C SER A 171 13.04 18.67 -7.36
N PHE A 172 13.15 18.51 -6.05
CA PHE A 172 12.03 18.65 -5.12
C PHE A 172 12.24 19.85 -4.23
N SER A 173 11.21 20.65 -4.01
CA SER A 173 11.20 21.74 -3.04
C SER A 173 9.84 21.89 -2.37
N GLY A 174 9.81 22.48 -1.17
CA GLY A 174 8.62 22.66 -0.36
C GLY A 174 8.59 21.76 0.88
N ASP A 175 7.42 21.60 1.48
CA ASP A 175 7.20 20.77 2.67
C ASP A 175 6.14 19.71 2.36
N MET A 176 6.58 18.47 2.10
CA MET A 176 5.68 17.43 1.64
C MET A 176 6.18 16.03 1.94
N GLU A 177 5.22 15.10 2.04
CA GLU A 177 5.46 13.66 2.08
C GLU A 177 4.95 13.01 0.79
N ILE A 178 5.81 12.23 0.14
CA ILE A 178 5.52 11.55 -1.13
C ILE A 178 5.77 10.06 -0.95
N ILE A 179 4.85 9.26 -1.44
CA ILE A 179 5.07 7.82 -1.64
C ILE A 179 5.39 7.60 -3.11
N LEU A 180 6.48 6.91 -3.35
CA LEU A 180 6.96 6.55 -4.66
C LEU A 180 6.95 5.04 -4.82
N SER A 181 6.57 4.55 -5.97
CA SER A 181 6.64 3.12 -6.26
C SER A 181 7.05 2.86 -7.71
N ALA A 182 7.66 1.72 -7.92
CA ALA A 182 8.09 1.27 -9.23
C ALA A 182 8.05 -0.25 -9.34
N GLN A 183 7.86 -0.74 -10.55
CA GLN A 183 8.07 -2.15 -10.87
C GLN A 183 9.59 -2.48 -10.86
N ILE A 184 9.93 -3.71 -10.50
CA ILE A 184 11.30 -4.25 -10.61
C ILE A 184 11.47 -4.91 -11.97
#